data_4051ec2e4d22dd0742eb0616766665c5
#
_entry.id   4051ec2e4d22dd0742eb0616766665c5
#
_cell.length_a   1.000
_cell.length_b   1.000
_cell.length_c   1.000
_cell.angle_alpha   90.00
_cell.angle_beta   90.00
_cell.angle_gamma   90.00
#
_symmetry.space_group_name_H-M   'P 1'
#
loop_
_entity.id
_entity.type
_entity.pdbx_description
1 polymer ?
#
loop_
_entity_poly.entity_id
_entity_poly.type
_entity_poly.pdbx_seq_one_letter_code
_entity_poly.pdbx_strand_id
1 'polypeptide(L)'
;MSRKALFLLFAALYAAMIFVGCSPTPGPGLARGEQIFDTCFPCHGKDGRGNMSLGAPAIAGLPRWYVERQLHNYKTSMRGAHPQDTEGARMRPMAKSLYRAGDLESVAEYVATLPAGPAFNNMMAMGDTAAGRIAFQSICITCHQEDGTGNEALGAPPLTHQHDWYMMSQLYKFKSGMRGAHPDDAMGAQMAAMSNTLADTTAMHDVIAFIRTLQQ
;
A
#
# COMPACT_ATOMS: atom_id res chain seq x y z
N MET A 1 -13.76 60.47 -6.55
CA MET A 1 -13.37 59.72 -5.38
C MET A 1 -12.27 60.45 -4.62
N SER A 2 -12.42 60.76 -3.34
CA SER A 2 -11.36 61.45 -2.64
C SER A 2 -10.15 60.54 -2.39
N ARG A 3 -8.93 61.10 -2.32
CA ARG A 3 -7.70 60.36 -2.02
C ARG A 3 -7.83 59.48 -0.75
N LYS A 4 -8.60 59.96 0.22
CA LYS A 4 -8.88 59.22 1.45
C LYS A 4 -9.76 57.99 1.25
N ALA A 5 -10.77 58.06 0.33
CA ALA A 5 -11.61 56.91 0.00
C ALA A 5 -10.81 55.80 -0.76
N LEU A 6 -9.89 56.21 -1.62
CA LEU A 6 -9.01 55.26 -2.34
C LEU A 6 -8.05 54.57 -1.38
N PHE A 7 -7.48 55.30 -0.40
CA PHE A 7 -6.57 54.72 0.60
C PHE A 7 -7.28 53.70 1.52
N LEU A 8 -8.53 54.00 1.92
CA LEU A 8 -9.34 53.09 2.73
C LEU A 8 -9.72 51.80 1.95
N LEU A 9 -10.00 51.92 0.64
CA LEU A 9 -10.27 50.76 -0.23
C LEU A 9 -9.04 49.88 -0.37
N PHE A 10 -7.85 50.44 -0.56
CA PHE A 10 -6.59 49.65 -0.66
C PHE A 10 -6.24 49.04 0.70
N ALA A 11 -6.46 49.73 1.82
CA ALA A 11 -6.22 49.18 3.15
C ALA A 11 -7.17 48.03 3.48
N ALA A 12 -8.46 48.10 3.07
CA ALA A 12 -9.42 47.02 3.23
C ALA A 12 -9.13 45.81 2.36
N LEU A 13 -8.69 46.04 1.10
CA LEU A 13 -8.25 44.97 0.20
C LEU A 13 -6.97 44.26 0.67
N TYR A 14 -6.03 45.03 1.24
CA TYR A 14 -4.80 44.49 1.81
C TYR A 14 -5.08 43.69 3.10
N ALA A 15 -5.98 44.20 3.96
CA ALA A 15 -6.43 43.44 5.12
C ALA A 15 -7.16 42.16 4.77
N ALA A 16 -7.97 42.15 3.68
CA ALA A 16 -8.66 40.96 3.19
C ALA A 16 -7.67 39.92 2.61
N MET A 17 -6.57 40.35 1.98
CA MET A 17 -5.52 39.45 1.49
C MET A 17 -4.73 38.77 2.61
N ILE A 18 -4.61 39.38 3.79
CA ILE A 18 -3.87 38.80 4.94
C ILE A 18 -4.71 37.68 5.62
N PHE A 19 -6.04 37.67 5.42
CA PHE A 19 -6.94 36.66 5.96
C PHE A 19 -7.16 35.47 5.05
N VAL A 20 -6.51 35.37 3.87
CA VAL A 20 -6.35 34.08 3.18
C VAL A 20 -5.29 33.28 3.94
N GLY A 21 -5.61 33.00 5.19
CA GLY A 21 -4.76 32.27 6.10
C GLY A 21 -4.58 30.85 5.62
N CYS A 22 -3.35 30.34 5.67
CA CYS A 22 -3.08 28.92 5.62
C CYS A 22 -4.05 28.21 6.57
N SER A 23 -4.95 27.39 6.04
CA SER A 23 -5.79 26.56 6.89
C SER A 23 -4.86 25.74 7.79
N PRO A 24 -5.08 25.72 9.10
CA PRO A 24 -4.20 24.99 10.01
C PRO A 24 -4.17 23.52 9.56
N THR A 25 -2.98 22.95 9.53
CA THR A 25 -2.83 21.51 9.26
C THR A 25 -3.64 20.75 10.30
N PRO A 26 -4.55 19.86 9.91
CA PRO A 26 -5.30 19.03 10.85
C PRO A 26 -4.37 18.27 11.81
N GLY A 27 -4.81 18.10 13.06
CA GLY A 27 -4.18 17.17 13.99
C GLY A 27 -4.29 15.71 13.52
N PRO A 28 -3.62 14.76 14.20
CA PRO A 28 -3.71 13.33 13.84
C PRO A 28 -5.15 12.83 13.74
N GLY A 29 -5.43 11.92 12.81
CA GLY A 29 -6.73 11.30 12.54
C GLY A 29 -7.13 11.35 11.07
N LEU A 30 -8.37 10.97 10.76
CA LEU A 30 -8.87 10.80 9.38
C LEU A 30 -8.67 12.03 8.49
N ALA A 31 -9.00 13.24 8.95
CA ALA A 31 -8.84 14.46 8.16
C ALA A 31 -7.37 14.74 7.80
N ARG A 32 -6.45 14.40 8.71
CA ARG A 32 -5.01 14.47 8.43
C ARG A 32 -4.58 13.37 7.46
N GLY A 33 -5.12 12.17 7.61
CA GLY A 33 -4.87 11.04 6.72
C GLY A 33 -5.30 11.33 5.29
N GLU A 34 -6.49 11.91 5.11
CA GLU A 34 -7.00 12.36 3.80
C GLU A 34 -6.07 13.38 3.15
N GLN A 35 -5.65 14.41 3.90
CA GLN A 35 -4.70 15.41 3.41
C GLN A 35 -3.36 14.81 2.98
N ILE A 36 -2.85 13.83 3.74
CA ILE A 36 -1.61 13.13 3.39
C ILE A 36 -1.80 12.28 2.14
N PHE A 37 -2.97 11.66 1.99
CA PHE A 37 -3.29 10.80 0.85
C PHE A 37 -3.21 11.55 -0.50
N ASP A 38 -3.32 12.88 -0.50
CA ASP A 38 -3.08 13.71 -1.69
C ASP A 38 -1.68 13.50 -2.30
N THR A 39 -0.72 13.05 -1.52
CA THR A 39 0.61 12.69 -2.03
C THR A 39 0.71 11.23 -2.51
N CYS A 40 -0.25 10.39 -2.18
CA CYS A 40 -0.28 8.96 -2.48
C CYS A 40 -1.12 8.65 -3.73
N PHE A 41 -2.26 9.35 -3.90
CA PHE A 41 -3.20 9.05 -4.98
C PHE A 41 -2.65 9.24 -6.40
N PRO A 42 -1.65 10.10 -6.70
CA PRO A 42 -1.11 10.18 -8.06
C PRO A 42 -0.56 8.85 -8.59
N CYS A 43 -0.10 8.00 -7.69
CA CYS A 43 0.37 6.65 -8.03
C CYS A 43 -0.67 5.58 -7.71
N HIS A 44 -1.31 5.64 -6.53
CA HIS A 44 -2.22 4.59 -6.07
C HIS A 44 -3.68 4.77 -6.50
N GLY A 45 -4.02 5.85 -7.23
CA GLY A 45 -5.39 6.19 -7.61
C GLY A 45 -6.14 6.90 -6.48
N LYS A 46 -7.10 7.75 -6.84
CA LYS A 46 -7.94 8.47 -5.87
C LYS A 46 -8.77 7.53 -4.99
N ASP A 47 -9.11 6.38 -5.55
CA ASP A 47 -9.85 5.30 -4.89
C ASP A 47 -8.93 4.24 -4.25
N GLY A 48 -7.61 4.43 -4.31
CA GLY A 48 -6.63 3.51 -3.77
C GLY A 48 -6.49 2.19 -4.52
N ARG A 49 -7.04 2.08 -5.75
CA ARG A 49 -7.04 0.82 -6.52
C ARG A 49 -5.76 0.53 -7.29
N GLY A 50 -4.80 1.43 -7.21
CA GLY A 50 -3.48 1.24 -7.82
C GLY A 50 -3.40 1.66 -9.28
N ASN A 51 -2.18 1.57 -9.82
CA ASN A 51 -1.87 1.84 -11.21
C ASN A 51 -0.71 0.94 -11.66
N MET A 52 -1.03 -0.05 -12.47
CA MET A 52 -0.05 -1.02 -12.96
C MET A 52 1.08 -0.36 -13.77
N SER A 53 0.77 0.63 -14.61
CA SER A 53 1.78 1.32 -15.42
C SER A 53 2.85 2.03 -14.59
N LEU A 54 2.49 2.39 -13.35
CA LEU A 54 3.39 2.99 -12.36
C LEU A 54 3.97 1.95 -11.39
N GLY A 55 3.58 0.68 -11.49
CA GLY A 55 3.94 -0.36 -10.53
C GLY A 55 3.37 -0.10 -9.13
N ALA A 56 2.28 0.68 -9.03
CA ALA A 56 1.63 1.02 -7.77
C ALA A 56 0.46 0.09 -7.51
N PRO A 57 0.50 -0.75 -6.44
CA PRO A 57 -0.57 -1.71 -6.15
C PRO A 57 -1.83 -1.06 -5.62
N ALA A 58 -2.93 -1.83 -5.59
CA ALA A 58 -4.09 -1.49 -4.80
C ALA A 58 -3.71 -1.44 -3.32
N ILE A 59 -4.18 -0.38 -2.63
CA ILE A 59 -4.04 -0.21 -1.19
C ILE A 59 -5.40 -0.08 -0.50
N ALA A 60 -6.48 0.19 -1.26
CA ALA A 60 -7.85 0.16 -0.77
C ALA A 60 -8.22 -1.24 -0.26
N GLY A 61 -8.94 -1.30 0.85
CA GLY A 61 -9.33 -2.55 1.50
C GLY A 61 -8.22 -3.21 2.32
N LEU A 62 -7.01 -2.66 2.34
CA LEU A 62 -5.96 -3.16 3.23
C LEU A 62 -6.24 -2.72 4.67
N PRO A 63 -6.07 -3.61 5.66
CA PRO A 63 -6.29 -3.26 7.05
C PRO A 63 -5.23 -2.27 7.54
N ARG A 64 -5.65 -1.37 8.43
CA ARG A 64 -4.81 -0.30 9.00
C ARG A 64 -3.46 -0.82 9.49
N TRP A 65 -3.45 -1.87 10.31
CA TRP A 65 -2.23 -2.44 10.87
C TRP A 65 -1.21 -2.87 9.80
N TYR A 66 -1.68 -3.36 8.66
CA TYR A 66 -0.79 -3.77 7.57
C TYR A 66 -0.22 -2.58 6.83
N VAL A 67 -1.04 -1.55 6.56
CA VAL A 67 -0.58 -0.31 5.93
C VAL A 67 0.46 0.38 6.82
N GLU A 68 0.20 0.51 8.13
CA GLU A 68 1.15 1.05 9.11
C GLU A 68 2.49 0.31 9.06
N ARG A 69 2.44 -1.02 9.13
CA ARG A 69 3.66 -1.85 9.08
C ARG A 69 4.42 -1.67 7.76
N GLN A 70 3.74 -1.62 6.61
CA GLN A 70 4.43 -1.45 5.34
C GLN A 70 5.06 -0.06 5.21
N LEU A 71 4.36 0.99 5.62
CA LEU A 71 4.92 2.35 5.65
C LEU A 71 6.12 2.44 6.61
N HIS A 72 6.02 1.82 7.79
CA HIS A 72 7.14 1.73 8.71
C HIS A 72 8.34 1.01 8.08
N ASN A 73 8.13 -0.14 7.46
CA ASN A 73 9.20 -0.92 6.82
C ASN A 73 9.89 -0.14 5.68
N TYR A 74 9.14 0.63 4.90
CA TYR A 74 9.74 1.53 3.90
C TYR A 74 10.50 2.69 4.54
N LYS A 75 9.95 3.30 5.61
CA LYS A 75 10.56 4.43 6.33
C LYS A 75 11.89 4.05 6.95
N THR A 76 11.98 2.85 7.53
CA THR A 76 13.18 2.29 8.17
C THR A 76 14.12 1.56 7.22
N SER A 77 13.75 1.46 5.95
CA SER A 77 14.51 0.72 4.92
C SER A 77 14.55 -0.80 5.10
N MET A 78 13.70 -1.38 5.94
CA MET A 78 13.48 -2.83 5.99
C MET A 78 12.90 -3.36 4.67
N ARG A 79 12.18 -2.49 3.94
CA ARG A 79 11.62 -2.77 2.62
C ARG A 79 12.06 -1.73 1.60
N GLY A 80 12.30 -2.16 0.36
CA GLY A 80 12.64 -1.26 -0.75
C GLY A 80 14.10 -0.78 -0.74
N ALA A 81 14.98 -1.36 0.08
CA ALA A 81 16.40 -1.00 0.11
C ALA A 81 17.24 -1.80 -0.88
N HIS A 82 16.74 -2.92 -1.38
CA HIS A 82 17.48 -3.74 -2.35
C HIS A 82 17.65 -2.97 -3.68
N PRO A 83 18.86 -2.94 -4.28
CA PRO A 83 19.12 -2.15 -5.49
C PRO A 83 18.20 -2.47 -6.69
N GLN A 84 17.73 -3.69 -6.78
CA GLN A 84 16.82 -4.15 -7.85
C GLN A 84 15.33 -3.93 -7.53
N ASP A 85 14.97 -3.49 -6.32
CA ASP A 85 13.59 -3.18 -5.95
C ASP A 85 13.21 -1.74 -6.31
N THR A 86 13.02 -1.49 -7.60
CA THR A 86 12.75 -0.14 -8.14
C THR A 86 11.44 0.47 -7.62
N GLU A 87 10.39 -0.35 -7.47
CA GLU A 87 9.11 0.12 -6.91
C GLU A 87 9.24 0.42 -5.42
N GLY A 88 9.92 -0.45 -4.68
CA GLY A 88 10.21 -0.23 -3.26
C GLY A 88 11.08 1.00 -3.03
N ALA A 89 12.09 1.22 -3.90
CA ALA A 89 12.94 2.40 -3.84
C ALA A 89 12.14 3.71 -3.99
N ARG A 90 11.08 3.72 -4.83
CA ARG A 90 10.16 4.87 -4.96
C ARG A 90 9.29 5.08 -3.72
N MET A 91 8.88 4.00 -3.06
CA MET A 91 8.05 4.09 -1.85
C MET A 91 8.82 4.59 -0.62
N ARG A 92 10.12 4.37 -0.54
CA ARG A 92 10.92 4.82 0.62
C ARG A 92 10.87 6.32 0.89
N PRO A 93 11.13 7.22 -0.09
CA PRO A 93 11.00 8.65 0.15
C PRO A 93 9.58 9.06 0.51
N MET A 94 8.55 8.41 -0.05
CA MET A 94 7.15 8.68 0.29
C MET A 94 6.86 8.36 1.76
N ALA A 95 7.29 7.19 2.23
CA ALA A 95 7.15 6.82 3.64
C ALA A 95 7.99 7.72 4.58
N LYS A 96 9.19 8.14 4.15
CA LYS A 96 10.04 9.05 4.92
C LYS A 96 9.47 10.46 5.04
N SER A 97 8.63 10.91 4.09
CA SER A 97 7.95 12.21 4.19
C SER A 97 6.90 12.28 5.31
N LEU A 98 6.51 11.12 5.86
CA LEU A 98 5.64 11.02 7.04
C LEU A 98 6.45 11.25 8.33
N TYR A 99 6.98 12.45 8.51
CA TYR A 99 7.90 12.76 9.62
C TYR A 99 7.23 13.31 10.87
N ARG A 100 6.01 13.85 10.77
CA ARG A 100 5.28 14.35 11.95
C ARG A 100 4.70 13.18 12.72
N ALA A 101 4.66 13.32 14.04
CA ALA A 101 4.01 12.33 14.91
C ALA A 101 2.53 12.16 14.53
N GLY A 102 2.12 10.91 14.35
CA GLY A 102 0.75 10.55 13.96
C GLY A 102 0.44 10.64 12.46
N ASP A 103 1.36 11.10 11.60
CA ASP A 103 1.12 11.16 10.14
C ASP A 103 0.97 9.76 9.53
N LEU A 104 1.82 8.83 9.94
CA LEU A 104 1.80 7.45 9.44
C LEU A 104 0.50 6.75 9.82
N GLU A 105 0.12 6.84 11.07
CA GLU A 105 -1.09 6.26 11.62
C GLU A 105 -2.34 6.88 10.98
N SER A 106 -2.33 8.20 10.76
CA SER A 106 -3.44 8.93 10.15
C SER A 106 -3.69 8.51 8.71
N VAL A 107 -2.64 8.41 7.88
CA VAL A 107 -2.82 7.98 6.49
C VAL A 107 -3.18 6.50 6.40
N ALA A 108 -2.67 5.66 7.28
CA ALA A 108 -3.05 4.25 7.33
C ALA A 108 -4.52 4.06 7.73
N GLU A 109 -4.99 4.86 8.69
CA GLU A 109 -6.40 4.91 9.08
C GLU A 109 -7.29 5.35 7.91
N TYR A 110 -6.92 6.41 7.19
CA TYR A 110 -7.66 6.86 6.01
C TYR A 110 -7.69 5.80 4.91
N VAL A 111 -6.55 5.21 4.56
CA VAL A 111 -6.45 4.15 3.54
C VAL A 111 -7.35 2.96 3.88
N ALA A 112 -7.45 2.59 5.16
CA ALA A 112 -8.33 1.51 5.61
C ALA A 112 -9.82 1.83 5.45
N THR A 113 -10.21 3.09 5.27
CA THR A 113 -11.60 3.48 4.95
C THR A 113 -11.94 3.37 3.48
N LEU A 114 -10.94 3.29 2.60
CA LEU A 114 -11.18 3.19 1.17
C LEU A 114 -11.79 1.82 0.83
N PRO A 115 -12.91 1.79 0.09
CA PRO A 115 -13.59 0.55 -0.19
C PRO A 115 -12.72 -0.35 -1.09
N ALA A 116 -12.53 -1.59 -0.66
CA ALA A 116 -11.92 -2.60 -1.50
C ALA A 116 -12.67 -2.69 -2.83
N GLY A 117 -11.93 -2.71 -3.93
CA GLY A 117 -12.47 -2.89 -5.26
C GLY A 117 -12.26 -4.30 -5.78
N PRO A 118 -12.91 -4.67 -6.89
CA PRO A 118 -12.55 -5.89 -7.58
C PRO A 118 -11.08 -5.82 -7.99
N ALA A 119 -10.37 -6.93 -7.81
CA ALA A 119 -9.01 -7.04 -8.32
C ALA A 119 -9.06 -6.98 -9.85
N PHE A 120 -8.43 -5.95 -10.40
CA PHE A 120 -8.32 -5.80 -11.84
C PHE A 120 -7.00 -6.41 -12.30
N ASN A 121 -7.07 -7.24 -13.26
CA ASN A 121 -6.17 -7.59 -14.35
C ASN A 121 -6.07 -9.09 -14.59
N ASN A 122 -6.49 -9.50 -15.77
CA ASN A 122 -6.35 -10.84 -16.30
C ASN A 122 -4.94 -11.10 -16.87
N MET A 123 -3.90 -10.50 -16.31
CA MET A 123 -2.54 -10.67 -16.84
C MET A 123 -1.94 -12.03 -16.52
N MET A 124 -2.42 -12.68 -15.46
CA MET A 124 -1.92 -13.99 -14.99
C MET A 124 -2.95 -15.11 -15.20
N ALA A 125 -3.74 -15.04 -16.28
CA ALA A 125 -4.75 -16.06 -16.62
C ALA A 125 -4.18 -17.45 -16.96
N MET A 126 -2.88 -17.68 -16.77
CA MET A 126 -2.15 -18.85 -17.28
C MET A 126 -1.74 -19.88 -16.22
N GLY A 127 -2.29 -19.80 -15.00
CA GLY A 127 -1.99 -20.78 -13.94
C GLY A 127 -3.05 -21.88 -13.85
N ASP A 128 -2.62 -23.08 -13.42
CA ASP A 128 -3.51 -24.18 -13.08
C ASP A 128 -4.11 -23.94 -11.67
N THR A 129 -5.41 -23.63 -11.63
CA THR A 129 -6.13 -23.38 -10.37
C THR A 129 -6.22 -24.61 -9.47
N ALA A 130 -6.18 -25.83 -10.02
CA ALA A 130 -6.21 -27.06 -9.21
C ALA A 130 -4.86 -27.29 -8.53
N ALA A 131 -3.75 -27.13 -9.25
CA ALA A 131 -2.41 -27.16 -8.69
C ALA A 131 -2.21 -26.02 -7.68
N GLY A 132 -2.69 -24.82 -8.00
CA GLY A 132 -2.66 -23.64 -7.11
C GLY A 132 -3.44 -23.85 -5.81
N ARG A 133 -4.59 -24.52 -5.86
CA ARG A 133 -5.35 -24.90 -4.67
C ARG A 133 -4.53 -25.80 -3.75
N ILE A 134 -3.90 -26.82 -4.31
CA ILE A 134 -3.07 -27.76 -3.54
C ILE A 134 -1.94 -27.00 -2.85
N ALA A 135 -1.23 -26.14 -3.60
CA ALA A 135 -0.16 -25.32 -3.04
C ALA A 135 -0.66 -24.37 -1.95
N PHE A 136 -1.77 -23.67 -2.19
CA PHE A 136 -2.34 -22.74 -1.21
C PHE A 136 -2.74 -23.45 0.07
N GLN A 137 -3.46 -24.58 -0.02
CA GLN A 137 -3.91 -25.36 1.13
C GLN A 137 -2.75 -25.99 1.91
N SER A 138 -1.64 -26.28 1.26
CA SER A 138 -0.47 -26.88 1.92
C SER A 138 0.46 -25.87 2.56
N ILE A 139 0.53 -24.65 2.04
CA ILE A 139 1.59 -23.67 2.38
C ILE A 139 0.99 -22.37 2.94
N CYS A 140 -0.05 -21.83 2.31
CA CYS A 140 -0.48 -20.45 2.52
C CYS A 140 -1.62 -20.31 3.52
N ILE A 141 -2.53 -21.32 3.57
CA ILE A 141 -3.79 -21.29 4.33
C ILE A 141 -3.60 -21.02 5.83
N THR A 142 -2.54 -21.55 6.43
CA THR A 142 -2.29 -21.42 7.88
C THR A 142 -2.20 -19.97 8.32
N CYS A 143 -1.63 -19.10 7.47
CA CYS A 143 -1.47 -17.69 7.78
C CYS A 143 -2.51 -16.82 7.08
N HIS A 144 -2.83 -17.12 5.81
CA HIS A 144 -3.71 -16.27 5.00
C HIS A 144 -5.18 -16.65 5.06
N GLN A 145 -5.55 -17.68 5.82
CA GLN A 145 -6.90 -18.25 5.95
C GLN A 145 -7.40 -18.91 4.65
N GLU A 146 -8.46 -19.73 4.77
CA GLU A 146 -9.02 -20.47 3.64
C GLU A 146 -9.60 -19.57 2.56
N ASP A 147 -10.16 -18.43 2.95
CA ASP A 147 -10.77 -17.42 2.10
C ASP A 147 -9.79 -16.31 1.65
N GLY A 148 -8.54 -16.38 2.07
CA GLY A 148 -7.53 -15.39 1.73
C GLY A 148 -7.68 -14.04 2.45
N THR A 149 -8.51 -13.94 3.51
CA THR A 149 -8.74 -12.68 4.26
C THR A 149 -7.59 -12.29 5.17
N GLY A 150 -6.64 -13.19 5.39
CA GLY A 150 -5.47 -12.95 6.22
C GLY A 150 -5.70 -13.13 7.72
N ASN A 151 -4.67 -12.88 8.51
CA ASN A 151 -4.70 -13.03 9.97
C ASN A 151 -3.76 -12.01 10.61
N GLU A 152 -4.33 -11.03 11.32
CA GLU A 152 -3.56 -9.98 11.98
C GLU A 152 -2.62 -10.54 13.06
N ALA A 153 -3.08 -11.50 13.85
CA ALA A 153 -2.28 -12.11 14.92
C ALA A 153 -1.03 -12.82 14.40
N LEU A 154 -1.09 -13.34 13.17
CA LEU A 154 0.05 -13.94 12.45
C LEU A 154 0.77 -12.95 11.53
N GLY A 155 0.33 -11.70 11.50
CA GLY A 155 0.89 -10.67 10.63
C GLY A 155 0.68 -10.92 9.14
N ALA A 156 -0.25 -11.80 8.77
CA ALA A 156 -0.54 -12.16 7.38
C ALA A 156 -1.64 -11.27 6.80
N PRO A 157 -1.35 -10.47 5.76
CA PRO A 157 -2.35 -9.59 5.16
C PRO A 157 -3.39 -10.36 4.35
N PRO A 158 -4.54 -9.73 4.03
CA PRO A 158 -5.46 -10.25 3.04
C PRO A 158 -4.78 -10.34 1.67
N LEU A 159 -5.10 -11.38 0.92
CA LEU A 159 -4.67 -11.60 -0.47
C LEU A 159 -5.79 -11.24 -1.45
N THR A 160 -7.03 -11.21 -0.97
CA THR A 160 -8.19 -10.77 -1.74
C THR A 160 -8.08 -9.28 -2.11
N HIS A 161 -8.70 -8.88 -3.22
CA HIS A 161 -8.71 -7.51 -3.74
C HIS A 161 -7.32 -6.96 -4.14
N GLN A 162 -6.31 -7.84 -4.28
CA GLN A 162 -4.99 -7.43 -4.74
C GLN A 162 -4.75 -7.86 -6.19
N HIS A 163 -4.00 -7.07 -6.92
CA HIS A 163 -3.63 -7.37 -8.30
C HIS A 163 -2.74 -8.61 -8.41
N ASP A 164 -3.03 -9.46 -9.40
CA ASP A 164 -2.25 -10.65 -9.71
C ASP A 164 -0.78 -10.34 -10.05
N TRP A 165 -0.53 -9.32 -10.87
CA TRP A 165 0.82 -8.86 -11.20
C TRP A 165 1.60 -8.43 -9.96
N TYR A 166 0.92 -7.79 -9.00
CA TYR A 166 1.56 -7.37 -7.76
C TYR A 166 1.87 -8.56 -6.85
N MET A 167 0.93 -9.50 -6.70
CA MET A 167 1.16 -10.74 -5.96
C MET A 167 2.36 -11.50 -6.53
N MET A 168 2.42 -11.64 -7.86
CA MET A 168 3.56 -12.26 -8.55
C MET A 168 4.87 -11.54 -8.25
N SER A 169 4.88 -10.21 -8.37
CA SER A 169 6.05 -9.40 -8.05
C SER A 169 6.49 -9.61 -6.59
N GLN A 170 5.55 -9.70 -5.65
CA GLN A 170 5.90 -9.88 -4.23
C GLN A 170 6.43 -11.29 -3.94
N LEU A 171 5.83 -12.35 -4.50
CA LEU A 171 6.37 -13.71 -4.38
C LEU A 171 7.80 -13.77 -4.91
N TYR A 172 8.03 -13.18 -6.08
CA TYR A 172 9.38 -13.11 -6.66
C TYR A 172 10.35 -12.34 -5.75
N LYS A 173 9.95 -11.17 -5.22
CA LYS A 173 10.80 -10.35 -4.34
C LYS A 173 11.13 -11.07 -3.04
N PHE A 174 10.22 -11.81 -2.47
CA PHE A 174 10.48 -12.64 -1.30
C PHE A 174 11.42 -13.81 -1.63
N LYS A 175 11.17 -14.52 -2.72
CA LYS A 175 11.98 -15.66 -3.14
C LYS A 175 13.42 -15.27 -3.51
N SER A 176 13.60 -14.09 -4.11
CA SER A 176 14.91 -13.57 -4.51
C SER A 176 15.68 -12.82 -3.41
N GLY A 177 15.09 -12.68 -2.22
CA GLY A 177 15.70 -11.92 -1.13
C GLY A 177 15.63 -10.40 -1.27
N MET A 178 14.92 -9.87 -2.27
CA MET A 178 14.67 -8.41 -2.39
C MET A 178 13.77 -7.90 -1.28
N ARG A 179 12.95 -8.77 -0.70
CA ARG A 179 12.03 -8.48 0.40
C ARG A 179 12.14 -9.58 1.46
N GLY A 180 12.05 -9.19 2.75
CA GLY A 180 12.12 -10.14 3.85
C GLY A 180 13.54 -10.59 4.24
N ALA A 181 14.58 -9.95 3.68
CA ALA A 181 15.98 -10.25 4.02
C ALA A 181 16.55 -9.37 5.15
N HIS A 182 15.83 -8.30 5.55
CA HIS A 182 16.28 -7.45 6.63
C HIS A 182 16.17 -8.19 7.98
N PRO A 183 17.18 -8.17 8.86
CA PRO A 183 17.18 -8.93 10.12
C PRO A 183 16.01 -8.57 11.04
N ASP A 184 15.52 -7.34 10.99
CA ASP A 184 14.40 -6.87 11.83
C ASP A 184 13.02 -7.12 11.16
N ASP A 185 12.95 -7.60 9.90
CA ASP A 185 11.69 -7.92 9.21
C ASP A 185 11.29 -9.40 9.42
N ALA A 186 10.98 -9.77 10.67
CA ALA A 186 10.59 -11.13 11.02
C ALA A 186 9.41 -11.67 10.18
N MET A 187 8.39 -10.83 9.94
CA MET A 187 7.23 -11.22 9.13
C MET A 187 7.59 -11.38 7.65
N GLY A 188 8.48 -10.51 7.15
CA GLY A 188 9.01 -10.65 5.79
C GLY A 188 9.87 -11.91 5.63
N ALA A 189 10.67 -12.24 6.63
CA ALA A 189 11.48 -13.46 6.63
C ALA A 189 10.61 -14.73 6.61
N GLN A 190 9.51 -14.75 7.38
CA GLN A 190 8.53 -15.84 7.31
C GLN A 190 7.96 -15.98 5.90
N MET A 191 7.51 -14.88 5.30
CA MET A 191 6.95 -14.93 3.94
C MET A 191 8.00 -15.31 2.89
N ALA A 192 9.26 -14.91 3.07
CA ALA A 192 10.36 -15.35 2.21
C ALA A 192 10.58 -16.87 2.30
N ALA A 193 10.54 -17.44 3.51
CA ALA A 193 10.62 -18.88 3.72
C ALA A 193 9.48 -19.60 3.00
N MET A 194 8.24 -19.12 3.12
CA MET A 194 7.08 -19.70 2.43
C MET A 194 7.20 -19.59 0.90
N SER A 195 7.61 -18.42 0.40
CA SER A 195 7.80 -18.23 -1.05
C SER A 195 8.87 -19.15 -1.63
N ASN A 196 9.89 -19.52 -0.85
CA ASN A 196 10.94 -20.45 -1.28
C ASN A 196 10.46 -21.90 -1.41
N THR A 197 9.33 -22.28 -0.81
CA THR A 197 8.74 -23.62 -0.99
C THR A 197 8.07 -23.80 -2.35
N LEU A 198 7.69 -22.71 -3.03
CA LEU A 198 7.20 -22.75 -4.41
C LEU A 198 8.39 -23.08 -5.34
N ALA A 199 8.28 -24.15 -6.12
CA ALA A 199 9.38 -24.67 -6.92
C ALA A 199 9.93 -23.62 -7.91
N ASP A 200 9.03 -22.99 -8.67
CA ASP A 200 9.37 -22.10 -9.77
C ASP A 200 8.28 -21.03 -10.00
N THR A 201 8.42 -20.28 -11.08
CA THR A 201 7.44 -19.28 -11.49
C THR A 201 6.09 -19.87 -11.89
N THR A 202 6.06 -21.10 -12.40
CA THR A 202 4.81 -21.81 -12.74
C THR A 202 3.99 -22.04 -11.48
N ALA A 203 4.61 -22.56 -10.41
CA ALA A 203 3.96 -22.75 -9.12
C ALA A 203 3.46 -21.42 -8.52
N MET A 204 4.16 -20.29 -8.75
CA MET A 204 3.68 -18.97 -8.37
C MET A 204 2.44 -18.54 -9.17
N HIS A 205 2.44 -18.80 -10.49
CA HIS A 205 1.26 -18.51 -11.32
C HIS A 205 0.06 -19.34 -10.89
N ASP A 206 0.25 -20.61 -10.60
CA ASP A 206 -0.80 -21.53 -10.18
C ASP A 206 -1.46 -21.06 -8.86
N VAL A 207 -0.66 -20.75 -7.85
CA VAL A 207 -1.19 -20.30 -6.57
C VAL A 207 -1.92 -18.95 -6.69
N ILE A 208 -1.43 -18.04 -7.54
CA ILE A 208 -2.11 -16.76 -7.80
C ILE A 208 -3.43 -16.99 -8.54
N ALA A 209 -3.44 -17.90 -9.54
CA ALA A 209 -4.67 -18.27 -10.25
C ALA A 209 -5.74 -18.80 -9.29
N PHE A 210 -5.36 -19.60 -8.29
CA PHE A 210 -6.28 -20.03 -7.24
C PHE A 210 -6.72 -18.90 -6.34
N ILE A 211 -5.80 -18.05 -5.82
CA ILE A 211 -6.15 -16.90 -4.96
C ILE A 211 -7.19 -15.99 -5.64
N ARG A 212 -7.10 -15.81 -6.96
CA ARG A 212 -8.09 -15.03 -7.72
C ARG A 212 -9.50 -15.62 -7.63
N THR A 213 -9.66 -16.92 -7.46
CA THR A 213 -10.98 -17.55 -7.28
C THR A 213 -11.60 -17.24 -5.92
N LEU A 214 -10.79 -16.81 -4.94
CA LEU A 214 -11.25 -16.40 -3.60
C LEU A 214 -11.81 -14.97 -3.58
N GLN A 215 -11.65 -14.22 -4.67
CA GLN A 215 -12.02 -12.80 -4.78
C GLN A 215 -13.45 -12.56 -5.34
N GLN A 216 -14.28 -13.59 -5.39
CA GLN A 216 -15.64 -13.52 -5.93
C GLN A 216 -16.67 -13.09 -4.88
#